data_73ea6f39a648caa5b8e12a593832238a
#
_entry.id   73ea6f39a648caa5b8e12a593832238a
#
_cell.length_a   1.000
_cell.length_b   1.000
_cell.length_c   1.000
_cell.angle_alpha   90.00
_cell.angle_beta   90.00
_cell.angle_gamma   90.00
#
_symmetry.space_group_name_H-M   'P 1'
#
loop_
_entity.id
_entity.type
_entity.pdbx_description
1 polymer ?
#
loop_
_entity_poly.entity_id
_entity_poly.type
_entity_poly.pdbx_seq_one_letter_code
_entity_poly.pdbx_strand_id
1 'polypeptide(L)'
;LYGLALAYNKINNFDKSIKLIDGLLARHPKNLLLNTSKVEILTRAKRFKDALDLSNIFLDISPQNYPLSITKAKLLIEMGRYNESEELIRDQLLRKNSNPELWLLLSEIQRNSKNIVGYHQSRAEYFLLLGENEQALNQLEFAINLTKNNFQVSERIMTKIITIKKTIEKSRGL
;
A
#
# COMPACT_ATOMS: atom_id res chain seq x y z
N LEU A 1 -0.87 -23.68 -16.74
CA LEU A 1 0.54 -23.29 -16.47
C LEU A 1 0.63 -22.14 -15.48
N TYR A 2 -0.20 -21.06 -15.60
CA TYR A 2 -0.15 -19.92 -14.67
C TYR A 2 -0.43 -20.33 -13.21
N GLY A 3 -1.51 -21.07 -12.96
CA GLY A 3 -1.82 -21.58 -11.62
C GLY A 3 -0.70 -22.45 -11.02
N LEU A 4 -0.01 -23.24 -11.87
CA LEU A 4 1.15 -24.03 -11.44
C LEU A 4 2.34 -23.13 -11.05
N ALA A 5 2.58 -22.05 -11.78
CA ALA A 5 3.61 -21.07 -11.42
C ALA A 5 3.32 -20.44 -10.05
N LEU A 6 2.06 -20.04 -9.78
CA LEU A 6 1.65 -19.51 -8.48
C LEU A 6 1.78 -20.56 -7.36
N ALA A 7 1.47 -21.82 -7.63
CA ALA A 7 1.66 -22.90 -6.67
C ALA A 7 3.14 -23.08 -6.30
N TYR A 8 4.06 -23.06 -7.29
CA TYR A 8 5.49 -23.09 -7.03
C TYR A 8 5.97 -21.86 -6.25
N ASN A 9 5.45 -20.67 -6.56
CA ASN A 9 5.73 -19.46 -5.79
C ASN A 9 5.31 -19.62 -4.31
N LYS A 10 4.14 -20.20 -4.06
CA LYS A 10 3.61 -20.40 -2.70
C LYS A 10 4.50 -21.32 -1.85
N ILE A 11 5.09 -22.34 -2.45
CA ILE A 11 6.01 -23.27 -1.77
C ILE A 11 7.48 -22.84 -1.87
N ASN A 12 7.75 -21.58 -2.25
CA ASN A 12 9.09 -20.97 -2.39
C ASN A 12 10.01 -21.66 -3.42
N ASN A 13 9.43 -22.39 -4.38
CA ASN A 13 10.19 -22.92 -5.52
C ASN A 13 10.22 -21.87 -6.64
N PHE A 14 10.99 -20.80 -6.39
CA PHE A 14 11.02 -19.62 -7.24
C PHE A 14 11.55 -19.88 -8.64
N ASP A 15 12.56 -20.75 -8.79
CA ASP A 15 13.16 -21.04 -10.10
C ASP A 15 12.15 -21.71 -11.05
N LYS A 16 11.38 -22.69 -10.55
CA LYS A 16 10.31 -23.31 -11.34
C LYS A 16 9.18 -22.32 -11.62
N SER A 17 8.83 -21.49 -10.65
CA SER A 17 7.81 -20.47 -10.82
C SER A 17 8.21 -19.46 -11.91
N ILE A 18 9.42 -18.92 -11.85
CA ILE A 18 9.94 -17.95 -12.83
C ILE A 18 9.99 -18.60 -14.23
N LYS A 19 10.52 -19.82 -14.35
CA LYS A 19 10.59 -20.53 -15.64
C LYS A 19 9.22 -20.69 -16.31
N LEU A 20 8.17 -20.98 -15.52
CA LEU A 20 6.81 -21.11 -16.04
C LEU A 20 6.23 -19.76 -16.47
N ILE A 21 6.44 -18.71 -15.66
CA ILE A 21 6.00 -17.35 -16.02
C ILE A 21 6.74 -16.86 -17.27
N ASP A 22 8.05 -17.09 -17.38
CA ASP A 22 8.84 -16.73 -18.58
C ASP A 22 8.33 -17.43 -19.83
N GLY A 23 7.98 -18.72 -19.74
CA GLY A 23 7.38 -19.45 -20.85
C GLY A 23 6.01 -18.90 -21.28
N LEU A 24 5.23 -18.35 -20.35
CA LEU A 24 3.97 -17.67 -20.65
C LEU A 24 4.23 -16.28 -21.27
N LEU A 25 5.19 -15.53 -20.73
CA LEU A 25 5.58 -14.20 -21.22
C LEU A 25 6.21 -14.25 -22.60
N ALA A 26 6.89 -15.35 -22.98
CA ALA A 26 7.39 -15.53 -24.34
C ALA A 26 6.27 -15.47 -25.39
N ARG A 27 5.05 -15.89 -25.03
CA ARG A 27 3.86 -15.83 -25.90
C ARG A 27 3.06 -14.53 -25.71
N HIS A 28 3.13 -13.92 -24.53
CA HIS A 28 2.33 -12.76 -24.15
C HIS A 28 3.19 -11.72 -23.42
N PRO A 29 4.20 -11.12 -24.09
CA PRO A 29 5.23 -10.30 -23.42
C PRO A 29 4.68 -9.04 -22.73
N LYS A 30 3.57 -8.48 -23.25
CA LYS A 30 2.93 -7.28 -22.70
C LYS A 30 1.80 -7.58 -21.71
N ASN A 31 1.59 -8.84 -21.33
CA ASN A 31 0.53 -9.19 -20.38
C ASN A 31 0.87 -8.67 -18.98
N LEU A 32 0.11 -7.66 -18.54
CA LEU A 32 0.36 -6.98 -17.26
C LEU A 32 0.18 -7.89 -16.05
N LEU A 33 -0.78 -8.83 -16.09
CA LEU A 33 -0.96 -9.79 -14.99
C LEU A 33 0.27 -10.69 -14.81
N LEU A 34 0.79 -11.23 -15.90
CA LEU A 34 1.98 -12.10 -15.86
C LEU A 34 3.21 -11.32 -15.41
N ASN A 35 3.39 -10.08 -15.88
CA ASN A 35 4.51 -9.24 -15.48
C ASN A 35 4.40 -8.80 -14.00
N THR A 36 3.21 -8.44 -13.54
CA THR A 36 2.98 -8.14 -12.11
C THR A 36 3.30 -9.36 -11.24
N SER A 37 2.82 -10.54 -11.63
CA SER A 37 3.14 -11.79 -10.92
C SER A 37 4.64 -12.11 -10.95
N LYS A 38 5.34 -11.82 -12.06
CA LYS A 38 6.79 -11.98 -12.13
C LYS A 38 7.53 -11.05 -11.17
N VAL A 39 7.11 -9.79 -11.07
CA VAL A 39 7.66 -8.83 -10.09
C VAL A 39 7.47 -9.37 -8.66
N GLU A 40 6.28 -9.87 -8.33
CA GLU A 40 6.02 -10.46 -7.01
C GLU A 40 6.92 -11.67 -6.72
N ILE A 41 7.03 -12.61 -7.66
CA ILE A 41 7.86 -13.81 -7.52
C ILE A 41 9.34 -13.41 -7.34
N LEU A 42 9.85 -12.48 -8.15
CA LEU A 42 11.20 -11.97 -8.03
C LEU A 42 11.46 -11.29 -6.68
N THR A 43 10.48 -10.52 -6.19
CA THR A 43 10.55 -9.89 -4.86
C THR A 43 10.69 -10.93 -3.76
N ARG A 44 9.84 -11.95 -3.77
CA ARG A 44 9.90 -13.05 -2.79
C ARG A 44 11.20 -13.88 -2.91
N ALA A 45 11.71 -14.02 -4.11
CA ALA A 45 13.01 -14.65 -4.36
C ALA A 45 14.22 -13.76 -3.98
N LYS A 46 13.97 -12.56 -3.42
CA LYS A 46 14.99 -11.55 -3.08
C LYS A 46 15.81 -11.05 -4.29
N ARG A 47 15.31 -11.25 -5.51
CA ARG A 47 15.89 -10.73 -6.75
C ARG A 47 15.41 -9.29 -6.99
N PHE A 48 15.71 -8.42 -6.05
CA PHE A 48 15.14 -7.06 -5.96
C PHE A 48 15.48 -6.20 -7.17
N LYS A 49 16.70 -6.30 -7.70
CA LYS A 49 17.10 -5.52 -8.88
C LYS A 49 16.25 -5.90 -10.09
N ASP A 50 16.13 -7.18 -10.38
CA ASP A 50 15.32 -7.66 -11.52
C ASP A 50 13.84 -7.28 -11.37
N ALA A 51 13.31 -7.38 -10.15
CA ALA A 51 11.94 -6.99 -9.83
C ALA A 51 11.71 -5.48 -10.05
N LEU A 52 12.67 -4.65 -9.62
CA LEU A 52 12.59 -3.20 -9.74
C LEU A 52 12.66 -2.76 -11.21
N ASP A 53 13.63 -3.28 -11.95
CA ASP A 53 13.82 -2.98 -13.38
C ASP A 53 12.56 -3.35 -14.17
N LEU A 54 12.01 -4.55 -13.94
CA LEU A 54 10.79 -5.00 -14.59
C LEU A 54 9.58 -4.11 -14.24
N SER A 55 9.43 -3.76 -12.97
CA SER A 55 8.33 -2.89 -12.53
C SER A 55 8.42 -1.48 -13.12
N ASN A 56 9.62 -0.93 -13.27
CA ASN A 56 9.84 0.37 -13.88
C ASN A 56 9.43 0.36 -15.35
N ILE A 57 9.92 -0.61 -16.14
CA ILE A 57 9.58 -0.75 -17.57
C ILE A 57 8.06 -0.72 -17.78
N PHE A 58 7.30 -1.46 -16.98
CA PHE A 58 5.84 -1.53 -17.17
C PHE A 58 5.08 -0.35 -16.59
N LEU A 59 5.59 0.31 -15.55
CA LEU A 59 5.00 1.55 -15.05
C LEU A 59 5.32 2.74 -15.97
N ASP A 60 6.44 2.74 -16.69
CA ASP A 60 6.72 3.75 -17.72
C ASP A 60 5.70 3.64 -18.88
N ILE A 61 5.30 2.42 -19.24
CA ILE A 61 4.28 2.18 -20.27
C ILE A 61 2.86 2.47 -19.75
N SER A 62 2.59 2.15 -18.49
CA SER A 62 1.28 2.29 -17.86
C SER A 62 1.42 2.82 -16.42
N PRO A 63 1.67 4.14 -16.26
CA PRO A 63 1.95 4.75 -14.95
C PRO A 63 0.80 4.61 -13.95
N GLN A 64 -0.41 4.39 -14.45
CA GLN A 64 -1.62 4.27 -13.63
C GLN A 64 -2.00 2.81 -13.31
N ASN A 65 -1.15 1.85 -13.64
CA ASN A 65 -1.45 0.44 -13.39
C ASN A 65 -1.46 0.15 -11.88
N TYR A 66 -2.67 0.14 -11.31
CA TYR A 66 -2.89 -0.04 -9.88
C TYR A 66 -2.26 -1.33 -9.32
N PRO A 67 -2.51 -2.54 -9.86
CA PRO A 67 -1.90 -3.77 -9.33
C PRO A 67 -0.37 -3.72 -9.33
N LEU A 68 0.23 -3.21 -10.39
CA LEU A 68 1.68 -3.11 -10.50
C LEU A 68 2.27 -2.07 -9.54
N SER A 69 1.58 -0.93 -9.36
CA SER A 69 1.99 0.09 -8.38
C SER A 69 2.00 -0.47 -6.95
N ILE A 70 0.97 -1.23 -6.58
CA ILE A 70 0.92 -1.90 -5.27
C ILE A 70 2.06 -2.92 -5.12
N THR A 71 2.30 -3.72 -6.16
CA THR A 71 3.37 -4.73 -6.15
C THR A 71 4.75 -4.07 -6.03
N LYS A 72 5.00 -2.96 -6.76
CA LYS A 72 6.24 -2.17 -6.65
C LYS A 72 6.36 -1.51 -5.27
N ALA A 73 5.28 -0.98 -4.70
CA ALA A 73 5.32 -0.42 -3.35
C ALA A 73 5.75 -1.48 -2.31
N LYS A 74 5.21 -2.70 -2.40
CA LYS A 74 5.61 -3.82 -1.53
C LYS A 74 7.07 -4.23 -1.76
N LEU A 75 7.55 -4.25 -3.00
CA LEU A 75 8.96 -4.47 -3.32
C LEU A 75 9.84 -3.40 -2.65
N LEU A 76 9.47 -2.12 -2.74
CA LEU A 76 10.20 -1.02 -2.11
C LEU A 76 10.24 -1.14 -0.58
N ILE A 77 9.16 -1.61 0.05
CA ILE A 77 9.14 -1.93 1.49
C ILE A 77 10.18 -3.01 1.81
N GLU A 78 10.23 -4.11 1.06
CA GLU A 78 11.20 -5.19 1.25
C GLU A 78 12.65 -4.72 1.06
N MET A 79 12.86 -3.69 0.24
CA MET A 79 14.16 -3.04 0.02
C MET A 79 14.51 -1.99 1.09
N GLY A 80 13.60 -1.67 2.02
CA GLY A 80 13.77 -0.58 2.98
C GLY A 80 13.63 0.84 2.38
N ARG A 81 13.15 0.95 1.14
CA ARG A 81 12.98 2.22 0.40
C ARG A 81 11.60 2.83 0.68
N TYR A 82 11.35 3.12 1.97
CA TYR A 82 10.02 3.51 2.45
C TYR A 82 9.52 4.82 1.85
N ASN A 83 10.38 5.83 1.68
CA ASN A 83 9.97 7.13 1.12
C ASN A 83 9.42 6.99 -0.30
N GLU A 84 10.08 6.21 -1.15
CA GLU A 84 9.63 5.98 -2.52
C GLU A 84 8.35 5.14 -2.56
N SER A 85 8.23 4.19 -1.65
CA SER A 85 7.00 3.41 -1.48
C SER A 85 5.83 4.30 -1.06
N GLU A 86 6.06 5.21 -0.10
CA GLU A 86 5.04 6.16 0.37
C GLU A 86 4.60 7.12 -0.74
N GLU A 87 5.52 7.68 -1.51
CA GLU A 87 5.22 8.56 -2.63
C GLU A 87 4.34 7.86 -3.68
N LEU A 88 4.71 6.62 -4.06
CA LEU A 88 3.95 5.83 -5.01
C LEU A 88 2.51 5.54 -4.52
N ILE A 89 2.32 5.23 -3.24
CA ILE A 89 0.98 4.97 -2.68
C ILE A 89 0.18 6.26 -2.54
N ARG A 90 0.81 7.38 -2.18
CA ARG A 90 0.15 8.69 -2.14
C ARG A 90 -0.34 9.12 -3.52
N ASP A 91 0.43 8.88 -4.60
CA ASP A 91 -0.05 9.13 -5.96
C ASP A 91 -1.30 8.29 -6.31
N GLN A 92 -1.34 7.02 -5.90
CA GLN A 92 -2.53 6.20 -6.08
C GLN A 92 -3.73 6.72 -5.25
N LEU A 93 -3.50 7.21 -4.04
CA LEU A 93 -4.54 7.79 -3.18
C LEU A 93 -5.13 9.09 -3.73
N LEU A 94 -4.37 9.90 -4.46
CA LEU A 94 -4.90 11.08 -5.17
C LEU A 94 -6.02 10.72 -6.16
N ARG A 95 -6.01 9.48 -6.66
CA ARG A 95 -6.97 8.97 -7.66
C ARG A 95 -8.06 8.09 -7.05
N LYS A 96 -7.76 7.40 -5.96
CA LYS A 96 -8.61 6.40 -5.30
C LYS A 96 -8.55 6.55 -3.79
N ASN A 97 -8.90 7.74 -3.29
CA ASN A 97 -8.86 8.04 -1.85
C ASN A 97 -9.84 7.21 -1.00
N SER A 98 -10.89 6.66 -1.64
CA SER A 98 -11.89 5.80 -0.99
C SER A 98 -11.52 4.31 -0.97
N ASN A 99 -10.28 3.94 -1.34
CA ASN A 99 -9.83 2.56 -1.25
C ASN A 99 -9.15 2.29 0.11
N PRO A 100 -9.78 1.51 1.02
CA PRO A 100 -9.22 1.24 2.34
C PRO A 100 -7.88 0.49 2.28
N GLU A 101 -7.67 -0.38 1.28
CA GLU A 101 -6.41 -1.14 1.15
C GLU A 101 -5.19 -0.22 0.95
N LEU A 102 -5.36 0.91 0.23
CA LEU A 102 -4.28 1.88 0.05
C LEU A 102 -3.90 2.57 1.36
N TRP A 103 -4.88 2.93 2.17
CA TRP A 103 -4.65 3.53 3.48
C TRP A 103 -3.99 2.55 4.44
N LEU A 104 -4.41 1.28 4.39
CA LEU A 104 -3.77 0.24 5.18
C LEU A 104 -2.30 0.05 4.78
N LEU A 105 -2.01 -0.03 3.48
CA LEU A 105 -0.64 -0.15 2.96
C LEU A 105 0.20 1.09 3.31
N LEU A 106 -0.37 2.30 3.19
CA LEU A 106 0.31 3.52 3.60
C LEU A 106 0.68 3.49 5.09
N SER A 107 -0.24 3.02 5.94
CA SER A 107 0.04 2.88 7.37
C SER A 107 1.19 1.91 7.64
N GLU A 108 1.27 0.79 6.91
CA GLU A 108 2.38 -0.16 7.03
C GLU A 108 3.73 0.47 6.66
N ILE A 109 3.76 1.21 5.55
CA ILE A 109 4.96 1.95 5.11
C ILE A 109 5.41 2.93 6.20
N GLN A 110 4.48 3.71 6.73
CA GLN A 110 4.76 4.73 7.75
C GLN A 110 5.22 4.12 9.08
N ARG A 111 4.67 2.97 9.46
CA ARG A 111 5.17 2.23 10.62
C ARG A 111 6.62 1.79 10.42
N ASN A 112 6.95 1.25 9.26
CA ASN A 112 8.30 0.77 8.94
C ASN A 112 9.31 1.91 8.83
N SER A 113 8.88 3.09 8.33
CA SER A 113 9.70 4.31 8.28
C SER A 113 9.76 5.07 9.62
N LYS A 114 9.13 4.55 10.69
CA LYS A 114 9.02 5.19 12.02
C LYS A 114 8.25 6.52 12.02
N ASN A 115 7.45 6.79 10.99
CA ASN A 115 6.51 7.91 10.98
C ASN A 115 5.24 7.53 11.75
N ILE A 116 5.31 7.53 13.08
CA ILE A 116 4.22 7.03 13.94
C ILE A 116 2.97 7.90 13.86
N VAL A 117 3.12 9.22 13.73
CA VAL A 117 1.98 10.13 13.55
C VAL A 117 1.25 9.80 12.24
N GLY A 118 1.98 9.68 11.13
CA GLY A 118 1.42 9.28 9.84
C GLY A 118 0.73 7.92 9.90
N TYR A 119 1.36 6.94 10.56
CA TYR A 119 0.77 5.61 10.78
C TYR A 119 -0.63 5.69 11.38
N HIS A 120 -0.79 6.42 12.49
CA HIS A 120 -2.10 6.56 13.15
C HIS A 120 -3.11 7.34 12.28
N GLN A 121 -2.65 8.39 11.56
CA GLN A 121 -3.52 9.11 10.64
C GLN A 121 -4.03 8.20 9.50
N SER A 122 -3.15 7.43 8.87
CA SER A 122 -3.54 6.51 7.79
C SER A 122 -4.45 5.37 8.28
N ARG A 123 -4.23 4.89 9.51
CA ARG A 123 -5.12 3.93 10.16
C ARG A 123 -6.50 4.51 10.44
N ALA A 124 -6.58 5.78 10.82
CA ALA A 124 -7.86 6.45 11.01
C ALA A 124 -8.64 6.55 9.70
N GLU A 125 -7.99 6.91 8.58
CA GLU A 125 -8.64 6.91 7.25
C GLU A 125 -9.16 5.54 6.86
N TYR A 126 -8.37 4.50 7.08
CA TYR A 126 -8.78 3.11 6.86
C TYR A 126 -10.07 2.78 7.62
N PHE A 127 -10.12 3.06 8.92
CA PHE A 127 -11.30 2.79 9.74
C PHE A 127 -12.52 3.63 9.36
N LEU A 128 -12.33 4.90 8.97
CA LEU A 128 -13.42 5.76 8.46
C LEU A 128 -14.07 5.18 7.21
N LEU A 129 -13.26 4.65 6.29
CA LEU A 129 -13.77 4.02 5.07
C LEU A 129 -14.54 2.71 5.34
N LEU A 130 -14.28 2.06 6.46
CA LEU A 130 -15.03 0.89 6.92
C LEU A 130 -16.26 1.26 7.75
N GLY A 131 -16.48 2.54 8.04
CA GLY A 131 -17.57 3.01 8.94
C GLY A 131 -17.27 2.83 10.42
N GLU A 132 -16.05 2.44 10.79
CA GLU A 132 -15.60 2.16 12.15
C GLU A 132 -15.12 3.45 12.84
N ASN A 133 -16.05 4.37 13.05
CA ASN A 133 -15.77 5.73 13.51
C ASN A 133 -15.07 5.79 14.88
N GLU A 134 -15.39 4.88 15.80
CA GLU A 134 -14.77 4.84 17.14
C GLU A 134 -13.28 4.39 17.05
N GLN A 135 -12.97 3.40 16.22
CA GLN A 135 -11.60 3.00 15.97
C GLN A 135 -10.79 4.10 15.29
N ALA A 136 -11.41 4.82 14.33
CA ALA A 136 -10.78 5.96 13.70
C ALA A 136 -10.47 7.08 14.72
N LEU A 137 -11.42 7.37 15.63
CA LEU A 137 -11.24 8.36 16.68
C LEU A 137 -10.06 7.98 17.60
N ASN A 138 -10.01 6.73 18.06
CA ASN A 138 -8.91 6.23 18.90
C ASN A 138 -7.54 6.41 18.20
N GLN A 139 -7.45 6.12 16.89
CA GLN A 139 -6.21 6.33 16.14
C GLN A 139 -5.80 7.80 16.10
N LEU A 140 -6.73 8.72 15.91
CA LEU A 140 -6.44 10.16 15.89
C LEU A 140 -6.05 10.70 17.27
N GLU A 141 -6.62 10.14 18.33
CA GLU A 141 -6.25 10.49 19.72
C GLU A 141 -4.81 10.04 20.04
N PHE A 142 -4.37 8.88 19.53
CA PHE A 142 -2.96 8.51 19.59
C PHE A 142 -2.07 9.49 18.80
N ALA A 143 -2.48 9.82 17.57
CA ALA A 143 -1.72 10.73 16.72
C ALA A 143 -1.54 12.12 17.37
N ILE A 144 -2.61 12.70 17.91
CA ILE A 144 -2.57 14.06 18.48
C ILE A 144 -1.65 14.14 19.71
N ASN A 145 -1.61 13.10 20.52
CA ASN A 145 -0.72 13.04 21.69
C ASN A 145 0.77 13.07 21.31
N LEU A 146 1.10 12.66 20.08
CA LEU A 146 2.46 12.65 19.53
C LEU A 146 2.83 13.98 18.83
N THR A 147 1.86 14.88 18.61
CA THR A 147 2.08 16.12 17.84
C THR A 147 2.15 17.40 18.67
N LYS A 148 2.36 17.28 19.98
CA LYS A 148 2.33 18.42 20.94
C LYS A 148 3.21 19.62 20.53
N ASN A 149 4.28 19.37 19.79
CA ASN A 149 5.21 20.40 19.33
C ASN A 149 4.98 20.84 17.87
N ASN A 150 3.92 20.35 17.19
CA ASN A 150 3.61 20.70 15.81
C ASN A 150 2.15 21.17 15.70
N PHE A 151 1.97 22.48 15.92
CA PHE A 151 0.65 23.11 15.94
C PHE A 151 -0.18 22.82 14.69
N GLN A 152 0.40 22.93 13.49
CA GLN A 152 -0.34 22.72 12.23
C GLN A 152 -0.87 21.29 12.09
N VAL A 153 -0.06 20.31 12.46
CA VAL A 153 -0.47 18.89 12.41
C VAL A 153 -1.51 18.62 13.48
N SER A 154 -1.31 19.14 14.69
CA SER A 154 -2.28 19.01 15.79
C SER A 154 -3.63 19.60 15.46
N GLU A 155 -3.69 20.77 14.84
CA GLU A 155 -4.92 21.45 14.45
C GLU A 155 -5.71 20.63 13.41
N ARG A 156 -5.04 20.10 12.39
CA ARG A 156 -5.67 19.22 11.38
C ARG A 156 -6.27 17.96 12.01
N ILE A 157 -5.53 17.31 12.91
CA ILE A 157 -6.00 16.11 13.61
C ILE A 157 -7.21 16.46 14.49
N MET A 158 -7.14 17.56 15.26
CA MET A 158 -8.23 18.01 16.13
C MET A 158 -9.50 18.31 15.34
N THR A 159 -9.39 19.01 14.22
CA THR A 159 -10.53 19.29 13.33
C THR A 159 -11.20 17.99 12.87
N LYS A 160 -10.40 17.00 12.53
CA LYS A 160 -10.92 15.70 12.11
C LYS A 160 -11.61 14.95 13.26
N ILE A 161 -11.02 14.96 14.46
CA ILE A 161 -11.64 14.40 15.68
C ILE A 161 -13.01 15.01 15.91
N ILE A 162 -13.12 16.35 15.88
CA ILE A 162 -14.40 17.06 16.07
C ILE A 162 -15.43 16.65 15.02
N THR A 163 -15.01 16.52 13.77
CA THR A 163 -15.91 16.11 12.67
C THR A 163 -16.45 14.69 12.90
N ILE A 164 -15.60 13.76 13.29
CA ILE A 164 -15.99 12.37 13.55
C ILE A 164 -16.94 12.30 14.77
N LYS A 165 -16.64 13.01 15.86
CA LYS A 165 -17.51 13.07 17.05
C LYS A 165 -18.91 13.55 16.69
N LYS A 166 -19.05 14.62 15.91
CA LYS A 166 -20.33 15.09 15.41
C LYS A 166 -21.08 14.06 14.56
N THR A 167 -20.37 13.26 13.78
CA THR A 167 -20.97 12.18 12.98
C THR A 167 -21.50 11.07 13.87
N ILE A 168 -20.75 10.67 14.89
CA ILE A 168 -21.17 9.66 15.86
C ILE A 168 -22.40 10.11 16.64
N GLU A 169 -22.41 11.36 17.12
CA GLU A 169 -23.57 11.96 17.84
C GLU A 169 -24.83 11.93 16.98
N LYS A 170 -24.74 12.37 15.72
CA LYS A 170 -25.87 12.32 14.78
C LYS A 170 -26.38 10.90 14.53
N SER A 171 -25.50 9.92 14.46
CA SER A 171 -25.90 8.52 14.23
C SER A 171 -26.56 7.88 15.45
N ARG A 172 -26.34 8.42 16.65
CA ARG A 172 -26.96 7.97 17.91
C ARG A 172 -28.26 8.66 18.21
N GLY A 173 -28.70 9.61 17.36
CA GLY A 173 -29.97 10.35 17.56
C GLY A 173 -29.95 11.42 18.67
N LEU A 174 -28.74 11.88 19.01
CA LEU A 174 -28.48 12.94 19.98
C LEU A 174 -28.26 14.28 19.30
#